data_0e018a744bfc2e537a5a9c59682db255
#
_entry.id   0e018a744bfc2e537a5a9c59682db255
#
_cell.length_a   1.000
_cell.length_b   1.000
_cell.length_c   1.000
_cell.angle_alpha   90.00
_cell.angle_beta   90.00
_cell.angle_gamma   90.00
#
_symmetry.space_group_name_H-M   'P 1'
#
loop_
_entity.id
_entity.type
_entity.pdbx_description
1 polymer ?
#
loop_
_entity_poly.entity_id
_entity_poly.type
_entity_poly.pdbx_seq_one_letter_code
_entity_poly.pdbx_strand_id
1 'polypeptide(L)'
;GVAGITLAHTLAGSGISVCVVEAGGLEPDPAVQSLYEGENTGIDYSPTATRLRHFGGSSNHWGGYCRPLDAIDFKQRDWVPFSGWPFTIDELAPYYKPASGIVEVTPGRFNDRDYWQRVSGEKLPEAATGRMRLQFVQFSPPTRFGSRYGNELKAAANIRVLLNANVTQISATDNAQAVKQLAIRTLNGLRHSVKARYYVLATGGLENARILLLSNNVVAAGLGNQNDLVGRFFMEHPHMGGFAEMVVADLERLPKILRERVTVEGHSTKAAFNPTQQFLRQHQLLNATFMMGVAGKYPTGERPDAANANDRARRDMLKAARHFLTDNADAVKPGSTGAWLGIGGSCEQAPNPDSRVSLSTKHDALGLPRIKLDWRLTEQDRLSFYTHLHSLALEFGALGIGRLRVMVADQRDWPQPLGGGSHHMGTTRMSDNPSHGVVDRNCKVHAVDNLYVAGSSVFPTSGVSNPTLTL
;
A
#
# COMPACT_ATOMS: atom_id res chain seq x y z
N GLY A 1 2.42 6.93 -14.28
CA GLY A 1 1.91 6.04 -13.23
C GLY A 1 0.41 6.19 -13.02
N VAL A 2 -0.15 5.47 -12.02
CA VAL A 2 -1.61 5.40 -11.79
C VAL A 2 -2.25 6.79 -11.68
N ALA A 3 -1.81 7.63 -10.77
CA ALA A 3 -2.41 8.96 -10.55
C ALA A 3 -2.39 9.85 -11.80
N GLY A 4 -1.24 9.97 -12.48
CA GLY A 4 -1.11 10.81 -13.67
C GLY A 4 -1.92 10.30 -14.85
N ILE A 5 -1.99 8.99 -15.07
CA ILE A 5 -2.78 8.39 -16.15
C ILE A 5 -4.27 8.53 -15.86
N THR A 6 -4.71 8.31 -14.62
CA THR A 6 -6.12 8.49 -14.22
C THR A 6 -6.56 9.94 -14.43
N LEU A 7 -5.77 10.93 -14.02
CA LEU A 7 -6.06 12.34 -14.27
C LEU A 7 -6.18 12.65 -15.77
N ALA A 8 -5.21 12.21 -16.57
CA ALA A 8 -5.22 12.42 -18.01
C ALA A 8 -6.45 11.74 -18.67
N HIS A 9 -6.75 10.50 -18.28
CA HIS A 9 -7.91 9.75 -18.75
C HIS A 9 -9.25 10.47 -18.41
N THR A 10 -9.37 10.95 -17.17
CA THR A 10 -10.57 11.71 -16.72
C THR A 10 -10.73 13.03 -17.48
N LEU A 11 -9.64 13.66 -17.91
CA LEU A 11 -9.66 14.92 -18.66
C LEU A 11 -9.72 14.72 -20.18
N ALA A 12 -9.67 13.46 -20.66
CA ALA A 12 -9.79 13.18 -22.08
C ALA A 12 -11.15 13.68 -22.62
N GLY A 13 -11.13 14.44 -23.71
CA GLY A 13 -12.33 15.02 -24.29
C GLY A 13 -12.95 16.21 -23.54
N SER A 14 -12.36 16.65 -22.42
CA SER A 14 -12.93 17.76 -21.60
C SER A 14 -12.72 19.17 -22.17
N GLY A 15 -11.99 19.34 -23.25
CA GLY A 15 -11.58 20.65 -23.78
C GLY A 15 -10.38 21.29 -23.05
N ILE A 16 -9.89 20.69 -21.95
CA ILE A 16 -8.69 21.12 -21.25
C ILE A 16 -7.48 20.50 -21.93
N SER A 17 -6.51 21.33 -22.37
CA SER A 17 -5.25 20.82 -22.95
C SER A 17 -4.38 20.24 -21.84
N VAL A 18 -3.96 18.97 -21.99
CA VAL A 18 -3.17 18.21 -21.01
C VAL A 18 -1.85 17.78 -21.64
N CYS A 19 -0.75 18.03 -20.92
CA CYS A 19 0.58 17.50 -21.26
C CYS A 19 1.03 16.53 -20.17
N VAL A 20 1.10 15.25 -20.48
CA VAL A 20 1.67 14.21 -19.60
C VAL A 20 3.17 14.11 -19.89
N VAL A 21 3.99 14.32 -18.84
CA VAL A 21 5.45 14.23 -18.93
C VAL A 21 5.90 12.96 -18.21
N GLU A 22 6.44 12.01 -18.96
CA GLU A 22 6.94 10.72 -18.46
C GLU A 22 8.45 10.60 -18.67
N ALA A 23 9.14 10.24 -17.61
CA ALA A 23 10.59 10.14 -17.60
C ALA A 23 11.13 8.99 -18.45
N GLY A 24 10.39 7.88 -18.54
CA GLY A 24 10.76 6.70 -19.33
C GLY A 24 10.05 6.61 -20.67
N GLY A 25 10.36 5.53 -21.39
CA GLY A 25 9.68 5.12 -22.61
C GLY A 25 8.40 4.30 -22.34
N LEU A 26 7.93 3.61 -23.36
CA LEU A 26 6.83 2.65 -23.23
C LEU A 26 7.30 1.35 -22.56
N GLU A 27 8.56 0.97 -22.81
CA GLU A 27 9.18 -0.25 -22.30
C GLU A 27 10.21 0.06 -21.20
N PRO A 28 10.54 -0.91 -20.34
CA PRO A 28 11.60 -0.78 -19.35
C PRO A 28 12.96 -0.50 -20.01
N ASP A 29 13.70 0.46 -19.46
CA ASP A 29 15.06 0.81 -19.86
C ASP A 29 15.95 0.85 -18.60
N PRO A 30 17.02 0.02 -18.52
CA PRO A 30 17.91 -0.01 -17.37
C PRO A 30 18.59 1.34 -17.07
N ALA A 31 18.95 2.12 -18.11
CA ALA A 31 19.57 3.43 -17.93
C ALA A 31 18.58 4.43 -17.31
N VAL A 32 17.32 4.40 -17.76
CA VAL A 32 16.25 5.21 -17.16
C VAL A 32 15.92 4.74 -15.74
N GLN A 33 15.84 3.42 -15.51
CA GLN A 33 15.55 2.83 -14.20
C GLN A 33 16.63 3.18 -13.17
N SER A 34 17.91 3.27 -13.58
CA SER A 34 19.04 3.63 -12.70
C SER A 34 18.92 5.04 -12.10
N LEU A 35 18.12 5.94 -12.67
CA LEU A 35 17.82 7.24 -12.10
C LEU A 35 17.03 7.13 -10.76
N TYR A 36 16.48 5.96 -10.47
CA TYR A 36 15.81 5.67 -9.20
C TYR A 36 16.73 5.13 -8.10
N GLU A 37 17.99 4.86 -8.40
CA GLU A 37 18.96 4.48 -7.38
C GLU A 37 19.06 5.55 -6.30
N GLY A 38 19.25 5.11 -5.08
CA GLY A 38 19.34 5.97 -3.90
C GLY A 38 20.09 5.29 -2.77
N GLU A 39 20.32 6.03 -1.69
CA GLU A 39 20.89 5.52 -0.45
C GLU A 39 19.75 5.10 0.48
N ASN A 40 19.95 4.01 1.19
CA ASN A 40 19.09 3.58 2.29
C ASN A 40 19.88 3.56 3.59
N THR A 41 19.38 4.23 4.62
CA THR A 41 20.05 4.36 5.94
C THR A 41 19.17 3.93 7.10
N GLY A 42 17.90 3.65 6.86
CA GLY A 42 16.96 3.08 7.82
C GLY A 42 16.80 1.58 7.68
N ILE A 43 15.57 1.10 7.87
CA ILE A 43 15.19 -0.30 7.61
C ILE A 43 15.53 -0.64 6.17
N ASP A 44 16.05 -1.84 5.93
CA ASP A 44 16.48 -2.26 4.59
C ASP A 44 15.34 -2.19 3.57
N TYR A 45 15.55 -1.35 2.54
CA TYR A 45 14.54 -1.06 1.54
C TYR A 45 15.19 -0.56 0.25
N SER A 46 14.87 -1.20 -0.86
CA SER A 46 15.41 -0.81 -2.17
C SER A 46 14.54 0.23 -2.87
N PRO A 47 14.93 1.51 -2.93
CA PRO A 47 14.18 2.53 -3.65
C PRO A 47 14.04 2.24 -5.15
N THR A 48 14.94 1.45 -5.73
CA THR A 48 14.95 1.12 -7.15
C THR A 48 14.02 -0.04 -7.49
N ALA A 49 14.02 -1.10 -6.67
CA ALA A 49 13.24 -2.31 -6.94
C ALA A 49 11.73 -2.12 -6.68
N THR A 50 11.37 -1.17 -5.83
CA THR A 50 9.98 -0.94 -5.39
C THR A 50 9.17 -0.02 -6.29
N ARG A 51 9.75 0.47 -7.40
CA ARG A 51 9.09 1.36 -8.36
C ARG A 51 9.67 1.21 -9.77
N LEU A 52 8.85 1.51 -10.78
CA LEU A 52 9.25 1.40 -12.19
C LEU A 52 9.20 2.77 -12.87
N ARG A 53 10.23 3.06 -13.71
CA ARG A 53 10.42 4.34 -14.39
C ARG A 53 10.17 4.21 -15.89
N HIS A 54 8.94 3.87 -16.26
CA HIS A 54 8.45 3.89 -17.65
C HIS A 54 6.93 4.11 -17.65
N PHE A 55 6.33 4.32 -18.79
CA PHE A 55 4.91 4.65 -18.92
C PHE A 55 4.02 3.61 -18.27
N GLY A 56 3.15 4.05 -17.37
CA GLY A 56 2.38 3.20 -16.46
C GLY A 56 2.96 3.11 -15.04
N GLY A 57 4.28 3.37 -14.88
CA GLY A 57 4.95 3.35 -13.57
C GLY A 57 4.78 2.03 -12.84
N SER A 58 4.67 2.06 -11.51
CA SER A 58 4.57 0.85 -10.68
C SER A 58 3.30 0.02 -10.90
N SER A 59 2.29 0.52 -11.65
CA SER A 59 1.18 -0.35 -12.08
C SER A 59 1.63 -1.51 -12.98
N ASN A 60 2.81 -1.42 -13.59
CA ASN A 60 3.35 -2.48 -14.44
C ASN A 60 3.83 -3.72 -13.67
N HIS A 61 3.97 -3.64 -12.33
CA HIS A 61 4.34 -4.79 -11.48
C HIS A 61 3.45 -4.99 -10.25
N TRP A 62 2.43 -4.17 -10.04
CA TRP A 62 1.57 -4.31 -8.86
C TRP A 62 0.75 -5.61 -8.84
N GLY A 63 0.34 -6.04 -7.66
CA GLY A 63 -0.43 -7.28 -7.46
C GLY A 63 -1.94 -7.13 -7.62
N GLY A 64 -2.46 -5.93 -7.90
CA GLY A 64 -3.88 -5.67 -8.10
C GLY A 64 -4.73 -5.65 -6.84
N TYR A 65 -4.14 -5.59 -5.65
CA TYR A 65 -4.91 -5.53 -4.39
C TYR A 65 -5.69 -4.22 -4.29
N CYS A 66 -7.00 -4.31 -4.11
CA CYS A 66 -7.92 -3.18 -4.05
C CYS A 66 -8.83 -3.29 -2.84
N ARG A 67 -8.82 -2.26 -2.01
CA ARG A 67 -9.75 -2.04 -0.91
C ARG A 67 -9.73 -0.56 -0.51
N PRO A 68 -10.87 0.07 -0.15
CA PRO A 68 -10.89 1.40 0.45
C PRO A 68 -10.16 1.43 1.80
N LEU A 69 -9.70 2.61 2.19
CA LEU A 69 -9.31 2.87 3.58
C LEU A 69 -10.50 2.71 4.51
N ASP A 70 -10.26 2.37 5.77
CA ASP A 70 -11.29 2.30 6.80
C ASP A 70 -11.62 3.70 7.35
N ALA A 71 -12.84 3.91 7.83
CA ALA A 71 -13.24 5.20 8.39
C ALA A 71 -12.37 5.68 9.57
N ILE A 72 -11.74 4.75 10.31
CA ILE A 72 -10.82 5.08 11.40
C ILE A 72 -9.50 5.69 10.88
N ASP A 73 -9.09 5.34 9.66
CA ASP A 73 -7.84 5.83 9.07
C ASP A 73 -7.90 7.34 8.76
N PHE A 74 -9.13 7.89 8.59
CA PHE A 74 -9.38 9.32 8.39
C PHE A 74 -9.42 10.13 9.68
N LYS A 75 -9.65 9.46 10.83
CA LYS A 75 -9.84 10.16 12.10
C LYS A 75 -8.53 10.57 12.73
N GLN A 76 -8.52 11.74 13.34
CA GLN A 76 -7.52 12.06 14.33
C GLN A 76 -7.69 11.10 15.52
N ARG A 77 -6.60 10.45 15.91
CA ARG A 77 -6.53 9.47 16.98
C ARG A 77 -5.52 9.96 18.01
N ASP A 78 -5.99 10.20 19.24
CA ASP A 78 -5.14 10.77 20.32
C ASP A 78 -3.91 9.89 20.62
N TRP A 79 -4.01 8.60 20.35
CA TRP A 79 -2.92 7.63 20.54
C TRP A 79 -2.01 7.46 19.28
N VAL A 80 -2.32 8.12 18.18
CA VAL A 80 -1.50 8.12 16.96
C VAL A 80 -1.13 9.56 16.62
N PRO A 81 0.04 10.03 17.06
CA PRO A 81 0.50 11.39 16.76
C PRO A 81 0.48 11.67 15.25
N PHE A 82 0.14 12.88 14.90
CA PHE A 82 0.04 13.32 13.49
C PHE A 82 -1.00 12.59 12.63
N SER A 83 -1.90 11.80 13.21
CA SER A 83 -3.01 11.17 12.48
C SER A 83 -4.11 12.19 12.14
N GLY A 84 -4.99 11.76 11.24
CA GLY A 84 -6.17 12.52 10.80
C GLY A 84 -6.00 13.16 9.43
N TRP A 85 -7.00 12.94 8.60
CA TRP A 85 -7.17 13.62 7.32
C TRP A 85 -7.97 14.90 7.55
N PRO A 86 -7.81 15.95 6.71
CA PRO A 86 -8.60 17.18 6.85
C PRO A 86 -10.07 17.00 6.42
N PHE A 87 -10.48 15.79 6.08
CA PHE A 87 -11.85 15.41 5.70
C PHE A 87 -12.16 13.96 6.13
N THR A 88 -13.42 13.55 6.02
CA THR A 88 -13.87 12.20 6.36
C THR A 88 -13.92 11.28 5.16
N ILE A 89 -14.07 9.97 5.39
CA ILE A 89 -14.27 8.99 4.32
C ILE A 89 -15.49 9.32 3.44
N ASP A 90 -16.50 9.98 4.00
CA ASP A 90 -17.74 10.30 3.28
C ASP A 90 -17.49 11.26 2.10
N GLU A 91 -16.46 12.11 2.19
CA GLU A 91 -16.05 12.98 1.07
C GLU A 91 -15.44 12.18 -0.09
N LEU A 92 -14.76 11.06 0.20
CA LEU A 92 -14.19 10.17 -0.82
C LEU A 92 -15.15 9.07 -1.31
N ALA A 93 -16.15 8.71 -0.51
CA ALA A 93 -17.06 7.60 -0.82
C ALA A 93 -17.68 7.66 -2.23
N PRO A 94 -18.11 8.83 -2.77
CA PRO A 94 -18.63 8.94 -4.13
C PRO A 94 -17.62 8.55 -5.22
N TYR A 95 -16.33 8.73 -4.96
CA TYR A 95 -15.24 8.50 -5.92
C TYR A 95 -14.78 7.04 -5.96
N TYR A 96 -15.04 6.23 -4.92
CA TYR A 96 -14.66 4.82 -4.94
C TYR A 96 -15.38 3.99 -6.02
N LYS A 97 -16.61 4.37 -6.40
CA LYS A 97 -17.32 3.68 -7.47
C LYS A 97 -16.64 3.87 -8.84
N PRO A 98 -16.38 5.10 -9.33
CA PRO A 98 -15.62 5.29 -10.56
C PRO A 98 -14.19 4.74 -10.46
N ALA A 99 -13.50 4.90 -9.33
CA ALA A 99 -12.16 4.34 -9.11
C ALA A 99 -12.16 2.81 -9.25
N SER A 100 -13.19 2.12 -8.73
CA SER A 100 -13.34 0.67 -8.90
C SER A 100 -13.44 0.27 -10.38
N GLY A 101 -14.14 1.06 -11.21
CA GLY A 101 -14.18 0.84 -12.65
C GLY A 101 -12.82 1.00 -13.33
N ILE A 102 -12.04 2.00 -12.89
CA ILE A 102 -10.69 2.25 -13.43
C ILE A 102 -9.73 1.10 -13.11
N VAL A 103 -9.81 0.51 -11.93
CA VAL A 103 -8.98 -0.65 -11.54
C VAL A 103 -9.66 -1.99 -11.82
N GLU A 104 -10.82 -1.99 -12.48
CA GLU A 104 -11.55 -3.18 -12.93
C GLU A 104 -11.91 -4.16 -11.79
N VAL A 105 -12.47 -3.63 -10.67
CA VAL A 105 -13.03 -4.40 -9.55
C VAL A 105 -14.50 -4.06 -9.31
N THR A 106 -15.21 -4.90 -8.56
CA THR A 106 -16.63 -4.70 -8.26
C THR A 106 -16.82 -3.59 -7.23
N PRO A 107 -17.56 -2.52 -7.50
CA PRO A 107 -17.79 -1.46 -6.53
C PRO A 107 -18.51 -1.95 -5.27
N GLY A 108 -18.07 -1.47 -4.08
CA GLY A 108 -18.87 -1.52 -2.85
C GLY A 108 -19.00 -2.87 -2.15
N ARG A 109 -18.25 -3.91 -2.55
CA ARG A 109 -18.35 -5.26 -1.95
C ARG A 109 -17.25 -5.61 -0.97
N PHE A 110 -16.52 -4.63 -0.46
CA PHE A 110 -15.34 -4.84 0.39
C PHE A 110 -15.65 -5.27 1.82
N ASN A 111 -16.86 -4.97 2.32
CA ASN A 111 -17.30 -5.31 3.67
C ASN A 111 -18.61 -6.13 3.65
N ASP A 112 -19.01 -6.67 2.50
CA ASP A 112 -20.30 -7.33 2.28
C ASP A 112 -20.13 -8.86 2.44
N ARG A 113 -20.07 -9.32 3.70
CA ARG A 113 -19.95 -10.74 4.05
C ARG A 113 -21.07 -11.59 3.44
N ASP A 114 -22.32 -11.10 3.50
CA ASP A 114 -23.49 -11.85 3.05
C ASP A 114 -23.52 -12.00 1.54
N TYR A 115 -23.06 -10.98 0.81
CA TYR A 115 -22.84 -11.09 -0.64
C TYR A 115 -21.82 -12.20 -0.95
N TRP A 116 -20.63 -12.14 -0.33
CA TRP A 116 -19.58 -13.10 -0.62
C TRP A 116 -19.95 -14.52 -0.17
N GLN A 117 -20.66 -14.68 0.95
CA GLN A 117 -21.19 -15.97 1.39
C GLN A 117 -22.18 -16.57 0.35
N ARG A 118 -23.10 -15.73 -0.15
CA ARG A 118 -24.11 -16.17 -1.13
C ARG A 118 -23.47 -16.55 -2.47
N VAL A 119 -22.54 -15.72 -3.00
CA VAL A 119 -21.96 -15.95 -4.33
C VAL A 119 -20.89 -17.03 -4.33
N SER A 120 -20.15 -17.23 -3.23
CA SER A 120 -19.21 -18.34 -3.10
C SER A 120 -19.86 -19.68 -2.77
N GLY A 121 -21.09 -19.67 -2.26
CA GLY A 121 -21.77 -20.88 -1.75
C GLY A 121 -21.16 -21.43 -0.46
N GLU A 122 -20.22 -20.70 0.18
CA GLU A 122 -19.50 -21.13 1.37
C GLU A 122 -20.02 -20.40 2.62
N LYS A 123 -20.24 -21.13 3.71
CA LYS A 123 -20.57 -20.52 5.01
C LYS A 123 -19.31 -19.86 5.58
N LEU A 124 -19.33 -18.54 5.68
CA LEU A 124 -18.23 -17.77 6.24
C LEU A 124 -18.35 -17.66 7.76
N PRO A 125 -17.22 -17.74 8.52
CA PRO A 125 -17.26 -17.61 9.96
C PRO A 125 -17.72 -16.21 10.38
N GLU A 126 -18.43 -16.14 11.50
CA GLU A 126 -18.68 -14.89 12.22
C GLU A 126 -17.58 -14.67 13.23
N ALA A 127 -17.15 -13.40 13.37
CA ALA A 127 -16.16 -13.05 14.38
C ALA A 127 -16.65 -13.46 15.78
N ALA A 128 -15.84 -14.22 16.50
CA ALA A 128 -16.23 -14.83 17.78
C ALA A 128 -15.82 -14.00 18.99
N THR A 129 -14.71 -13.24 18.90
CA THR A 129 -14.14 -12.52 20.05
C THR A 129 -14.48 -11.03 20.08
N GLY A 130 -15.08 -10.50 19.02
CA GLY A 130 -15.29 -9.05 18.84
C GLY A 130 -14.01 -8.25 18.56
N ARG A 131 -12.84 -8.92 18.54
CA ARG A 131 -11.53 -8.28 18.28
C ARG A 131 -11.25 -8.17 16.80
N MET A 132 -11.63 -9.20 16.03
CA MET A 132 -11.39 -9.30 14.59
C MET A 132 -12.70 -9.27 13.82
N ARG A 133 -12.62 -8.95 12.53
CA ARG A 133 -13.72 -9.00 11.56
C ARG A 133 -13.21 -9.50 10.22
N LEU A 134 -14.06 -10.10 9.43
CA LEU A 134 -13.76 -10.42 8.05
C LEU A 134 -13.95 -9.19 7.15
N GLN A 135 -12.99 -8.97 6.28
CA GLN A 135 -13.06 -8.02 5.18
C GLN A 135 -12.61 -8.71 3.89
N PHE A 136 -12.95 -8.13 2.77
CA PHE A 136 -12.68 -8.73 1.46
C PHE A 136 -11.80 -7.81 0.64
N VAL A 137 -10.69 -8.35 0.15
CA VAL A 137 -9.82 -7.69 -0.80
C VAL A 137 -10.21 -8.18 -2.18
N GLN A 138 -10.45 -7.27 -3.09
CA GLN A 138 -10.65 -7.59 -4.49
C GLN A 138 -9.33 -7.40 -5.25
N PHE A 139 -9.16 -8.15 -6.32
CA PHE A 139 -7.96 -8.10 -7.13
C PHE A 139 -8.32 -7.60 -8.53
N SER A 140 -7.73 -6.46 -8.90
CA SER A 140 -7.65 -6.04 -10.30
C SER A 140 -7.08 -7.17 -11.16
N PRO A 141 -7.37 -7.27 -12.48
CA PRO A 141 -6.86 -8.34 -13.36
C PRO A 141 -5.36 -8.33 -13.75
N PRO A 142 -4.35 -7.87 -13.05
CA PRO A 142 -4.03 -6.54 -12.53
C PRO A 142 -3.86 -5.54 -13.66
N THR A 143 -4.65 -4.50 -13.65
CA THR A 143 -4.69 -3.47 -14.70
C THR A 143 -3.33 -2.78 -14.85
N ARG A 144 -2.70 -2.94 -16.00
CA ARG A 144 -1.47 -2.23 -16.38
C ARG A 144 -1.86 -0.91 -17.01
N PHE A 145 -1.78 0.19 -16.26
CA PHE A 145 -2.34 1.48 -16.67
C PHE A 145 -1.77 2.00 -17.99
N GLY A 146 -0.47 1.81 -18.23
CA GLY A 146 0.15 2.19 -19.51
C GLY A 146 -0.47 1.47 -20.69
N SER A 147 -0.64 0.15 -20.61
CA SER A 147 -1.23 -0.66 -21.68
C SER A 147 -2.73 -0.47 -21.79
N ARG A 148 -3.43 -0.40 -20.64
CA ARG A 148 -4.90 -0.30 -20.61
C ARG A 148 -5.42 1.03 -21.13
N TYR A 149 -4.79 2.14 -20.77
CA TYR A 149 -5.26 3.49 -21.08
C TYR A 149 -4.42 4.21 -22.13
N GLY A 150 -3.22 3.70 -22.48
CA GLY A 150 -2.30 4.39 -23.35
C GLY A 150 -2.86 4.72 -24.75
N ASN A 151 -3.60 3.80 -25.35
CA ASN A 151 -4.23 4.03 -26.66
C ASN A 151 -5.34 5.10 -26.60
N GLU A 152 -6.11 5.15 -25.54
CA GLU A 152 -7.15 6.17 -25.33
C GLU A 152 -6.51 7.54 -25.16
N LEU A 153 -5.43 7.66 -24.38
CA LEU A 153 -4.69 8.90 -24.20
C LEU A 153 -4.05 9.37 -25.52
N LYS A 154 -3.51 8.44 -26.32
CA LYS A 154 -2.93 8.75 -27.64
C LYS A 154 -3.97 9.24 -28.63
N ALA A 155 -5.20 8.72 -28.59
CA ALA A 155 -6.30 9.10 -29.46
C ALA A 155 -6.98 10.42 -29.06
N ALA A 156 -6.85 10.85 -27.81
CA ALA A 156 -7.48 12.05 -27.31
C ALA A 156 -6.83 13.33 -27.86
N ALA A 157 -7.56 14.12 -28.61
CA ALA A 157 -7.06 15.31 -29.29
C ALA A 157 -6.49 16.39 -28.34
N ASN A 158 -7.00 16.42 -27.11
CA ASN A 158 -6.56 17.38 -26.09
C ASN A 158 -5.42 16.89 -25.20
N ILE A 159 -4.88 15.68 -25.42
CA ILE A 159 -3.81 15.09 -24.61
C ILE A 159 -2.54 14.92 -25.45
N ARG A 160 -1.42 15.33 -24.87
CA ARG A 160 -0.08 15.07 -25.39
C ARG A 160 0.74 14.32 -24.34
N VAL A 161 1.33 13.20 -24.72
CA VAL A 161 2.25 12.44 -23.86
C VAL A 161 3.69 12.64 -24.38
N LEU A 162 4.56 13.13 -23.53
CA LEU A 162 5.99 13.27 -23.76
C LEU A 162 6.72 12.15 -23.02
N LEU A 163 7.38 11.27 -23.76
CA LEU A 163 8.18 10.17 -23.21
C LEU A 163 9.67 10.55 -23.16
N ASN A 164 10.44 9.84 -22.35
CA ASN A 164 11.88 10.06 -22.13
C ASN A 164 12.19 11.49 -21.66
N ALA A 165 11.24 12.13 -21.01
CA ALA A 165 11.25 13.52 -20.59
C ALA A 165 11.38 13.63 -19.07
N ASN A 166 12.62 13.73 -18.56
CA ASN A 166 12.86 13.81 -17.12
C ASN A 166 12.67 15.24 -16.63
N VAL A 167 11.69 15.47 -15.73
CA VAL A 167 11.57 16.73 -15.00
C VAL A 167 12.74 16.83 -14.03
N THR A 168 13.57 17.83 -14.20
CA THR A 168 14.77 18.05 -13.38
C THR A 168 14.61 19.15 -12.37
N GLN A 169 13.68 20.08 -12.59
CA GLN A 169 13.39 21.20 -11.69
C GLN A 169 12.03 21.82 -12.01
N ILE A 170 11.37 22.31 -10.99
CA ILE A 170 10.20 23.20 -11.09
C ILE A 170 10.70 24.64 -10.91
N SER A 171 10.59 25.44 -11.96
CA SER A 171 10.99 26.85 -11.90
C SER A 171 9.82 27.70 -11.41
N ALA A 172 9.96 28.28 -10.22
CA ALA A 172 8.96 29.15 -9.63
C ALA A 172 9.16 30.64 -10.01
N THR A 173 8.16 31.46 -9.70
CA THR A 173 8.28 32.94 -9.68
C THR A 173 9.25 33.38 -8.58
N ASP A 174 9.76 34.59 -8.66
CA ASP A 174 10.78 35.12 -7.73
C ASP A 174 10.30 35.21 -6.28
N ASN A 175 8.99 35.31 -6.09
CA ASN A 175 8.31 35.22 -4.78
C ASN A 175 7.89 33.80 -4.39
N ALA A 176 8.21 32.79 -5.22
CA ALA A 176 7.85 31.40 -5.06
C ALA A 176 6.33 31.09 -5.01
N GLN A 177 5.46 32.03 -5.33
CA GLN A 177 4.01 31.86 -5.23
C GLN A 177 3.37 31.11 -6.42
N ALA A 178 4.11 30.96 -7.53
CA ALA A 178 3.60 30.21 -8.68
C ALA A 178 4.74 29.53 -9.44
N VAL A 179 4.41 28.45 -10.13
CA VAL A 179 5.30 27.77 -11.08
C VAL A 179 5.25 28.50 -12.41
N LYS A 180 6.43 28.86 -12.94
CA LYS A 180 6.62 29.43 -14.29
C LYS A 180 6.70 28.34 -15.37
N GLN A 181 7.49 27.29 -15.11
CA GLN A 181 7.72 26.18 -16.04
C GLN A 181 8.36 24.97 -15.37
N LEU A 182 8.31 23.82 -16.02
CA LEU A 182 9.14 22.64 -15.73
C LEU A 182 10.38 22.65 -16.61
N ALA A 183 11.56 22.44 -16.00
CA ALA A 183 12.77 22.14 -16.74
C ALA A 183 12.85 20.64 -17.02
N ILE A 184 13.15 20.27 -18.25
CA ILE A 184 13.19 18.88 -18.71
C ILE A 184 14.55 18.58 -19.29
N ARG A 185 15.09 17.40 -19.00
CA ARG A 185 16.28 16.83 -19.65
C ARG A 185 16.02 15.41 -20.13
N THR A 186 16.63 15.07 -21.24
CA THR A 186 16.71 13.70 -21.73
C THR A 186 18.09 13.12 -21.37
N LEU A 187 18.22 11.79 -21.33
CA LEU A 187 19.51 11.13 -21.05
C LEU A 187 20.57 11.41 -22.14
N ASN A 188 20.16 11.70 -23.38
CA ASN A 188 21.06 12.11 -24.46
C ASN A 188 21.44 13.62 -24.42
N GLY A 189 21.12 14.33 -23.33
CA GLY A 189 21.58 15.69 -23.06
C GLY A 189 20.70 16.82 -23.58
N LEU A 190 19.60 16.56 -24.28
CA LEU A 190 18.67 17.61 -24.73
C LEU A 190 17.99 18.27 -23.55
N ARG A 191 17.75 19.59 -23.68
CA ARG A 191 17.09 20.43 -22.67
C ARG A 191 15.83 21.03 -23.23
N HIS A 192 14.75 20.94 -22.51
CA HIS A 192 13.44 21.46 -22.88
C HIS A 192 12.74 22.10 -21.67
N SER A 193 11.65 22.81 -21.95
CA SER A 193 10.75 23.28 -20.87
C SER A 193 9.29 23.06 -21.26
N VAL A 194 8.44 22.90 -20.25
CA VAL A 194 6.99 22.87 -20.41
C VAL A 194 6.38 23.98 -19.57
N LYS A 195 5.51 24.78 -20.19
CA LYS A 195 4.71 25.81 -19.52
C LYS A 195 3.25 25.41 -19.54
N ALA A 196 2.57 25.59 -18.42
CA ALA A 196 1.16 25.30 -18.26
C ALA A 196 0.54 26.33 -17.29
N ARG A 197 -0.82 26.34 -17.24
CA ARG A 197 -1.53 27.12 -16.22
C ARG A 197 -1.46 26.45 -14.86
N TYR A 198 -1.61 25.13 -14.82
CA TYR A 198 -1.56 24.30 -13.62
C TYR A 198 -0.57 23.14 -13.81
N TYR A 199 0.05 22.73 -12.73
CA TYR A 199 1.04 21.65 -12.68
C TYR A 199 0.61 20.62 -11.64
N VAL A 200 0.72 19.34 -11.96
CA VAL A 200 0.42 18.24 -11.04
C VAL A 200 1.61 17.30 -10.97
N LEU A 201 2.20 17.15 -9.80
CA LEU A 201 3.19 16.12 -9.52
C LEU A 201 2.49 14.79 -9.26
N ALA A 202 2.67 13.82 -10.14
CA ALA A 202 2.10 12.48 -10.06
C ALA A 202 3.20 11.41 -10.23
N THR A 203 4.39 11.68 -9.68
CA THR A 203 5.61 10.89 -9.90
C THR A 203 5.86 9.82 -8.81
N GLY A 204 4.89 9.65 -7.89
CA GLY A 204 4.94 8.68 -6.80
C GLY A 204 5.63 9.20 -5.54
N GLY A 205 5.47 8.46 -4.44
CA GLY A 205 5.78 8.94 -3.09
C GLY A 205 7.21 9.40 -2.86
N LEU A 206 8.19 8.77 -3.47
CA LEU A 206 9.59 9.15 -3.33
C LEU A 206 9.98 10.29 -4.27
N GLU A 207 9.53 10.25 -5.52
CA GLU A 207 9.97 11.21 -6.54
C GLU A 207 9.23 12.55 -6.43
N ASN A 208 7.98 12.59 -5.95
CA ASN A 208 7.30 13.85 -5.64
C ASN A 208 8.11 14.69 -4.65
N ALA A 209 8.59 14.07 -3.56
CA ALA A 209 9.45 14.74 -2.59
C ALA A 209 10.80 15.15 -3.21
N ARG A 210 11.45 14.26 -3.96
CA ARG A 210 12.73 14.55 -4.60
C ARG A 210 12.66 15.78 -5.51
N ILE A 211 11.65 15.85 -6.39
CA ILE A 211 11.49 16.96 -7.34
C ILE A 211 11.25 18.27 -6.60
N LEU A 212 10.45 18.28 -5.53
CA LEU A 212 10.23 19.47 -4.71
C LEU A 212 11.52 19.94 -4.03
N LEU A 213 12.30 19.02 -3.44
CA LEU A 213 13.59 19.32 -2.81
C LEU A 213 14.65 19.82 -3.82
N LEU A 214 14.67 19.27 -5.05
CA LEU A 214 15.55 19.73 -6.15
C LEU A 214 15.16 21.10 -6.70
N SER A 215 13.91 21.55 -6.44
CA SER A 215 13.39 22.82 -6.93
C SER A 215 13.73 23.95 -5.94
N ASN A 216 15.01 24.17 -5.72
CA ASN A 216 15.58 25.04 -4.66
C ASN A 216 16.19 26.35 -5.17
N ASN A 217 15.91 26.74 -6.41
CA ASN A 217 16.46 27.95 -7.02
C ASN A 217 15.91 29.27 -6.43
N VAL A 218 14.72 29.25 -5.83
CA VAL A 218 14.10 30.42 -5.17
C VAL A 218 13.97 30.17 -3.66
N VAL A 219 13.54 28.98 -3.27
CA VAL A 219 13.44 28.55 -1.86
C VAL A 219 14.55 27.54 -1.60
N ALA A 220 15.58 27.92 -0.89
CA ALA A 220 16.79 27.10 -0.67
C ALA A 220 16.49 25.71 -0.06
N ALA A 221 15.43 25.59 0.76
CA ALA A 221 14.98 24.35 1.35
C ALA A 221 14.19 23.44 0.37
N GLY A 222 13.90 23.90 -0.84
CA GLY A 222 13.02 23.27 -1.81
C GLY A 222 11.63 23.91 -1.88
N LEU A 223 10.97 23.80 -3.02
CA LEU A 223 9.65 24.40 -3.25
C LEU A 223 8.59 23.73 -2.36
N GLY A 224 7.80 24.52 -1.64
CA GLY A 224 6.81 24.02 -0.69
C GLY A 224 7.40 23.47 0.62
N ASN A 225 8.71 23.65 0.86
CA ASN A 225 9.43 23.08 2.01
C ASN A 225 9.82 24.12 3.10
N GLN A 226 9.08 25.22 3.21
CA GLN A 226 9.37 26.28 4.18
C GLN A 226 9.35 25.80 5.65
N ASN A 227 8.59 24.73 5.92
CA ASN A 227 8.44 24.13 7.26
C ASN A 227 9.22 22.80 7.42
N ASP A 228 10.16 22.48 6.53
CA ASP A 228 10.93 21.23 6.53
C ASP A 228 10.04 19.96 6.56
N LEU A 229 8.92 19.95 5.83
CA LEU A 229 7.97 18.86 5.80
C LEU A 229 8.09 17.98 4.56
N VAL A 230 8.63 18.48 3.45
CA VAL A 230 8.83 17.71 2.22
C VAL A 230 9.80 16.57 2.48
N GLY A 231 9.35 15.37 2.17
CA GLY A 231 10.09 14.14 2.38
C GLY A 231 9.96 13.52 3.77
N ARG A 232 9.48 14.25 4.80
CA ARG A 232 9.18 13.68 6.12
C ARG A 232 7.94 12.78 6.07
N PHE A 233 7.73 12.01 7.13
CA PHE A 233 6.58 11.10 7.28
C PHE A 233 6.52 10.05 6.17
N PHE A 234 7.66 9.60 5.67
CA PHE A 234 7.66 8.45 4.77
C PHE A 234 7.04 7.25 5.49
N MET A 235 5.96 6.73 4.92
CA MET A 235 5.27 5.55 5.40
C MET A 235 5.23 4.48 4.32
N GLU A 236 5.29 3.25 4.80
CA GLU A 236 5.03 2.01 4.09
C GLU A 236 3.96 1.21 4.82
N HIS A 237 3.50 0.13 4.24
CA HIS A 237 2.87 -0.93 5.02
C HIS A 237 3.96 -1.93 5.39
N PRO A 238 4.37 -2.04 6.67
CA PRO A 238 5.30 -3.07 7.09
C PRO A 238 4.75 -4.45 6.75
N HIS A 239 5.45 -5.16 5.88
CA HIS A 239 5.18 -6.54 5.50
C HIS A 239 6.17 -7.45 6.20
N MET A 240 5.67 -8.46 6.85
CA MET A 240 6.47 -9.44 7.55
C MET A 240 6.14 -10.83 7.02
N GLY A 241 7.17 -11.68 6.94
CA GLY A 241 7.02 -13.08 6.56
C GLY A 241 7.43 -14.00 7.69
N GLY A 242 6.95 -15.25 7.67
CA GLY A 242 7.43 -16.30 8.57
C GLY A 242 7.16 -16.10 10.07
N PHE A 243 6.34 -15.14 10.46
CA PHE A 243 6.08 -14.78 11.86
C PHE A 243 5.04 -15.69 12.55
N ALA A 244 4.16 -16.29 11.77
CA ALA A 244 3.15 -17.20 12.28
C ALA A 244 2.67 -18.19 11.22
N GLU A 245 2.22 -19.33 11.70
CA GLU A 245 1.52 -20.32 10.90
C GLU A 245 0.30 -20.86 11.66
N MET A 246 -0.73 -21.21 10.93
CA MET A 246 -1.91 -21.86 11.50
C MET A 246 -1.94 -23.32 11.10
N VAL A 247 -2.16 -24.21 12.08
CA VAL A 247 -2.40 -25.63 11.84
C VAL A 247 -3.90 -25.89 11.93
N VAL A 248 -4.44 -26.55 10.90
CA VAL A 248 -5.85 -26.96 10.82
C VAL A 248 -5.96 -28.48 10.74
N ALA A 249 -6.93 -29.06 11.45
CA ALA A 249 -7.14 -30.50 11.46
C ALA A 249 -7.87 -31.00 10.21
N ASP A 250 -8.69 -30.16 9.61
CA ASP A 250 -9.45 -30.43 8.39
C ASP A 250 -9.49 -29.20 7.50
N LEU A 251 -8.74 -29.24 6.39
CA LEU A 251 -8.64 -28.12 5.46
C LEU A 251 -9.97 -27.81 4.77
N GLU A 252 -10.81 -28.82 4.54
CA GLU A 252 -12.06 -28.64 3.80
C GLU A 252 -13.15 -27.93 4.63
N ARG A 253 -12.98 -27.86 5.95
CA ARG A 253 -13.83 -27.04 6.82
C ARG A 253 -13.50 -25.54 6.76
N LEU A 254 -12.34 -25.19 6.22
CA LEU A 254 -11.95 -23.80 6.04
C LEU A 254 -12.40 -23.30 4.67
N PRO A 255 -13.29 -22.30 4.58
CA PRO A 255 -13.75 -21.73 3.32
C PRO A 255 -12.59 -21.39 2.39
N LYS A 256 -12.72 -21.68 1.09
CA LYS A 256 -11.68 -21.41 0.09
C LYS A 256 -11.30 -19.92 0.06
N ILE A 257 -12.30 -19.04 0.14
CA ILE A 257 -12.07 -17.58 0.12
C ILE A 257 -11.16 -17.09 1.26
N LEU A 258 -11.01 -17.83 2.36
CA LEU A 258 -10.06 -17.51 3.45
C LEU A 258 -8.63 -17.96 3.10
N ARG A 259 -8.46 -19.08 2.41
CA ARG A 259 -7.15 -19.73 2.20
C ARG A 259 -6.54 -19.47 0.81
N GLU A 260 -7.35 -19.06 -0.15
CA GLU A 260 -6.91 -18.80 -1.53
C GLU A 260 -7.71 -17.68 -2.19
N ARG A 261 -7.25 -17.17 -3.32
CA ARG A 261 -8.08 -16.32 -4.17
C ARG A 261 -9.16 -17.14 -4.82
N VAL A 262 -10.38 -16.65 -4.79
CA VAL A 262 -11.52 -17.23 -5.52
C VAL A 262 -11.99 -16.24 -6.59
N THR A 263 -12.44 -16.74 -7.72
CA THR A 263 -13.05 -15.93 -8.77
C THR A 263 -14.53 -16.22 -8.80
N VAL A 264 -15.33 -15.19 -8.57
CA VAL A 264 -16.79 -15.23 -8.53
C VAL A 264 -17.33 -14.12 -9.40
N GLU A 265 -18.27 -14.45 -10.29
CA GLU A 265 -18.86 -13.49 -11.23
C GLU A 265 -17.80 -12.69 -12.03
N GLY A 266 -16.67 -13.33 -12.37
CA GLY A 266 -15.55 -12.71 -13.07
C GLY A 266 -14.63 -11.85 -12.21
N HIS A 267 -14.90 -11.69 -10.91
CA HIS A 267 -14.11 -10.92 -9.98
C HIS A 267 -13.31 -11.79 -9.02
N SER A 268 -12.02 -11.51 -8.89
CA SER A 268 -11.13 -12.20 -7.98
C SER A 268 -11.14 -11.55 -6.60
N THR A 269 -11.34 -12.35 -5.56
CA THR A 269 -11.42 -11.88 -4.17
C THR A 269 -10.74 -12.85 -3.20
N LYS A 270 -10.42 -12.35 -2.01
CA LYS A 270 -9.94 -13.14 -0.87
C LYS A 270 -10.39 -12.46 0.42
N ALA A 271 -10.77 -13.26 1.41
CA ALA A 271 -11.07 -12.74 2.73
C ALA A 271 -9.79 -12.52 3.56
N ALA A 272 -9.84 -11.50 4.42
CA ALA A 272 -8.80 -11.15 5.37
C ALA A 272 -9.40 -10.94 6.75
N PHE A 273 -8.62 -11.20 7.80
CA PHE A 273 -8.95 -10.82 9.17
C PHE A 273 -8.35 -9.46 9.48
N ASN A 274 -9.20 -8.54 9.92
CA ASN A 274 -8.82 -7.20 10.32
C ASN A 274 -9.32 -6.92 11.74
N PRO A 275 -8.64 -6.08 12.54
CA PRO A 275 -9.17 -5.68 13.84
C PRO A 275 -10.45 -4.87 13.68
N THR A 276 -11.34 -4.97 14.68
CA THR A 276 -12.52 -4.11 14.74
C THR A 276 -12.11 -2.69 15.17
N GLN A 277 -12.84 -1.67 14.71
CA GLN A 277 -12.55 -0.29 15.13
C GLN A 277 -12.70 -0.10 16.65
N GLN A 278 -13.62 -0.84 17.28
CA GLN A 278 -13.78 -0.82 18.73
C GLN A 278 -12.52 -1.34 19.43
N PHE A 279 -11.98 -2.47 18.98
CA PHE A 279 -10.76 -3.04 19.53
C PHE A 279 -9.54 -2.11 19.35
N LEU A 280 -9.40 -1.49 18.16
CA LEU A 280 -8.34 -0.50 17.92
C LEU A 280 -8.40 0.66 18.92
N ARG A 281 -9.59 1.21 19.17
CA ARG A 281 -9.77 2.33 20.12
C ARG A 281 -9.52 1.92 21.57
N GLN A 282 -10.05 0.77 22.00
CA GLN A 282 -9.91 0.30 23.37
C GLN A 282 -8.46 0.01 23.75
N HIS A 283 -7.66 -0.45 22.80
CA HIS A 283 -6.27 -0.85 23.02
C HIS A 283 -5.25 0.12 22.43
N GLN A 284 -5.71 1.24 21.84
CA GLN A 284 -4.87 2.28 21.26
C GLN A 284 -3.89 1.75 20.20
N LEU A 285 -4.40 0.91 19.29
CA LEU A 285 -3.60 0.21 18.29
C LEU A 285 -3.69 0.87 16.91
N LEU A 286 -2.68 0.62 16.09
CA LEU A 286 -2.68 0.86 14.64
C LEU A 286 -3.49 -0.22 13.92
N ASN A 287 -3.94 0.04 12.70
CA ASN A 287 -4.72 -0.91 11.90
C ASN A 287 -3.84 -2.05 11.35
N ALA A 288 -4.44 -3.19 11.01
CA ALA A 288 -3.74 -4.33 10.44
C ALA A 288 -4.66 -5.17 9.54
N THR A 289 -4.06 -5.98 8.66
CA THR A 289 -4.77 -6.98 7.87
C THR A 289 -3.98 -8.29 7.83
N PHE A 290 -4.66 -9.41 7.98
CA PHE A 290 -4.05 -10.73 7.99
C PHE A 290 -4.76 -11.64 6.99
N MET A 291 -3.96 -12.28 6.13
CA MET A 291 -4.42 -13.27 5.16
C MET A 291 -3.69 -14.58 5.41
N MET A 292 -4.37 -15.68 5.11
CA MET A 292 -3.76 -17.00 5.20
C MET A 292 -3.62 -17.63 3.84
N GLY A 293 -2.64 -18.51 3.68
CA GLY A 293 -2.45 -19.28 2.46
C GLY A 293 -1.92 -20.68 2.79
N VAL A 294 -2.40 -21.68 2.07
CA VAL A 294 -1.96 -23.05 2.27
C VAL A 294 -0.47 -23.16 1.93
N ALA A 295 0.33 -23.53 2.93
CA ALA A 295 1.76 -23.76 2.80
C ALA A 295 2.12 -25.24 2.67
N GLY A 296 1.26 -26.14 3.21
CA GLY A 296 1.44 -27.57 3.05
C GLY A 296 0.24 -28.36 3.57
N LYS A 297 0.16 -29.64 3.20
CA LYS A 297 -0.90 -30.57 3.57
C LYS A 297 -0.31 -31.80 4.21
N TYR A 298 -1.00 -32.37 5.18
CA TYR A 298 -0.71 -33.68 5.76
C TYR A 298 -1.80 -34.66 5.33
N PRO A 299 -1.50 -35.63 4.48
CA PRO A 299 -2.43 -36.71 4.17
C PRO A 299 -2.86 -37.48 5.43
N THR A 300 -4.09 -37.97 5.43
CA THR A 300 -4.58 -38.82 6.50
C THR A 300 -3.80 -40.13 6.50
N GLY A 301 -3.26 -40.52 7.65
CA GLY A 301 -2.53 -41.77 7.84
C GLY A 301 -1.02 -41.71 7.67
N GLU A 302 -0.45 -40.72 7.03
CA GLU A 302 0.99 -40.57 6.98
C GLU A 302 1.47 -39.85 8.24
N ARG A 303 2.44 -40.41 8.95
CA ARG A 303 3.25 -39.68 9.93
C ARG A 303 4.22 -38.88 9.12
N PRO A 304 4.19 -37.50 9.19
CA PRO A 304 5.28 -36.76 8.64
C PRO A 304 6.53 -37.20 9.37
N ASP A 305 7.49 -37.77 8.67
CA ASP A 305 8.80 -37.99 9.23
C ASP A 305 9.34 -36.65 9.63
N ALA A 306 9.49 -36.44 10.95
CA ALA A 306 9.85 -35.16 11.53
C ALA A 306 11.33 -34.91 11.27
N ALA A 307 11.67 -34.55 10.03
CA ALA A 307 13.03 -34.28 9.59
C ALA A 307 13.67 -33.09 10.33
N ASN A 308 12.86 -32.17 10.83
CA ASN A 308 13.33 -31.00 11.56
C ASN A 308 12.40 -30.55 12.71
N ALA A 309 12.84 -29.59 13.53
CA ALA A 309 12.08 -29.11 14.68
C ALA A 309 10.73 -28.48 14.30
N ASN A 310 10.64 -27.84 13.13
CA ASN A 310 9.38 -27.23 12.67
C ASN A 310 8.34 -28.31 12.31
N ASP A 311 8.73 -29.38 11.66
CA ASP A 311 7.82 -30.46 11.32
C ASP A 311 7.35 -31.22 12.57
N ARG A 312 8.20 -31.36 13.58
CA ARG A 312 7.79 -31.88 14.90
C ARG A 312 6.75 -30.98 15.54
N ALA A 313 6.98 -29.67 15.61
CA ALA A 313 6.05 -28.72 16.20
C ALA A 313 4.70 -28.69 15.45
N ARG A 314 4.71 -28.72 14.13
CA ARG A 314 3.48 -28.81 13.31
C ARG A 314 2.69 -30.07 13.58
N ARG A 315 3.38 -31.21 13.69
CA ARG A 315 2.75 -32.48 14.04
C ARG A 315 2.09 -32.46 15.41
N ASP A 316 2.78 -31.92 16.42
CA ASP A 316 2.28 -31.86 17.79
C ASP A 316 1.07 -30.90 17.87
N MET A 317 1.11 -29.78 17.16
CA MET A 317 -0.05 -28.87 17.02
C MET A 317 -1.22 -29.52 16.28
N LEU A 318 -0.97 -30.29 15.20
CA LEU A 318 -2.01 -31.03 14.48
C LEU A 318 -2.67 -32.07 15.38
N LYS A 319 -1.87 -32.80 16.18
CA LYS A 319 -2.38 -33.77 17.17
C LYS A 319 -3.26 -33.06 18.22
N ALA A 320 -2.80 -31.93 18.76
CA ALA A 320 -3.56 -31.13 19.71
C ALA A 320 -4.85 -30.56 19.07
N ALA A 321 -4.79 -30.06 17.84
CA ALA A 321 -5.96 -29.57 17.11
C ALA A 321 -6.99 -30.67 16.86
N ARG A 322 -6.55 -31.87 16.51
CA ARG A 322 -7.43 -33.05 16.36
C ARG A 322 -8.09 -33.46 17.68
N HIS A 323 -7.31 -33.49 18.77
CA HIS A 323 -7.84 -33.82 20.09
C HIS A 323 -8.91 -32.84 20.55
N PHE A 324 -8.65 -31.53 20.43
CA PHE A 324 -9.61 -30.47 20.76
C PHE A 324 -10.91 -30.54 19.93
N LEU A 325 -10.81 -31.01 18.68
CA LEU A 325 -11.97 -31.15 17.78
C LEU A 325 -12.71 -32.47 17.99
N THR A 326 -12.05 -33.52 18.52
CA THR A 326 -12.68 -34.83 18.82
C THR A 326 -13.55 -34.84 20.08
N ASP A 327 -13.31 -33.88 21.00
CA ASP A 327 -14.20 -33.64 22.16
C ASP A 327 -15.58 -33.08 21.74
N ASN A 328 -15.69 -32.57 20.48
CA ASN A 328 -16.95 -32.24 19.80
C ASN A 328 -17.20 -33.26 18.71
N ALA A 329 -18.06 -34.26 18.93
CA ALA A 329 -18.24 -35.48 18.14
C ALA A 329 -18.52 -35.30 16.63
N ASP A 330 -18.75 -34.10 16.11
CA ASP A 330 -18.94 -33.80 14.69
C ASP A 330 -17.68 -33.20 14.01
N ALA A 331 -16.54 -33.21 14.67
CA ALA A 331 -15.49 -32.24 14.38
C ALA A 331 -14.49 -32.67 13.28
N VAL A 332 -14.14 -33.95 13.15
CA VAL A 332 -13.19 -34.41 12.12
C VAL A 332 -13.71 -35.68 11.46
N LYS A 333 -14.03 -35.61 10.16
CA LYS A 333 -14.44 -36.78 9.41
C LYS A 333 -13.24 -37.73 9.23
N PRO A 334 -13.45 -39.08 9.30
CA PRO A 334 -12.41 -40.00 8.87
C PRO A 334 -11.99 -39.67 7.43
N GLY A 335 -10.70 -39.52 7.21
CA GLY A 335 -10.19 -39.15 5.90
C GLY A 335 -9.87 -37.67 5.72
N SER A 336 -10.12 -36.81 6.72
CA SER A 336 -9.82 -35.36 6.65
C SER A 336 -8.33 -35.06 6.48
N THR A 337 -8.00 -34.14 5.58
CA THR A 337 -6.63 -33.66 5.33
C THR A 337 -6.27 -32.52 6.26
N GLY A 338 -5.35 -32.74 7.19
CA GLY A 338 -4.73 -31.68 7.97
C GLY A 338 -3.82 -30.80 7.11
N ALA A 339 -3.65 -29.55 7.50
CA ALA A 339 -2.79 -28.63 6.77
C ALA A 339 -2.16 -27.59 7.70
N TRP A 340 -1.09 -26.96 7.23
CA TRP A 340 -0.60 -25.71 7.81
C TRP A 340 -0.72 -24.58 6.79
N LEU A 341 -1.09 -23.42 7.28
CA LEU A 341 -1.27 -22.21 6.49
C LEU A 341 -0.29 -21.16 7.01
N GLY A 342 0.45 -20.58 6.09
CA GLY A 342 1.23 -19.37 6.38
C GLY A 342 0.28 -18.20 6.61
N ILE A 343 0.59 -17.39 7.61
CA ILE A 343 -0.09 -16.12 7.87
C ILE A 343 0.78 -15.00 7.34
N GLY A 344 0.27 -14.29 6.34
CA GLY A 344 0.82 -13.05 5.85
C GLY A 344 0.03 -11.87 6.42
N GLY A 345 0.72 -10.77 6.71
CA GLY A 345 0.07 -9.57 7.23
C GLY A 345 0.77 -8.32 6.76
N SER A 346 0.01 -7.26 6.71
CA SER A 346 0.51 -5.88 6.61
C SER A 346 -0.12 -5.04 7.71
N CYS A 347 0.65 -4.08 8.19
CA CYS A 347 0.22 -3.18 9.26
C CYS A 347 0.22 -1.75 8.78
N GLU A 348 -0.63 -0.93 9.38
CA GLU A 348 -0.50 0.51 9.32
C GLU A 348 0.81 0.91 9.98
N GLN A 349 1.51 1.86 9.40
CA GLN A 349 2.64 2.53 10.03
C GLN A 349 2.20 3.83 10.69
N ALA A 350 2.65 4.08 11.92
CA ALA A 350 2.45 5.35 12.59
C ALA A 350 3.18 6.48 11.82
N PRO A 351 2.53 7.66 11.62
CA PRO A 351 3.21 8.80 11.04
C PRO A 351 4.41 9.22 11.88
N ASN A 352 5.63 9.08 11.33
CA ASN A 352 6.87 9.41 12.00
C ASN A 352 7.64 10.47 11.19
N PRO A 353 7.84 11.70 11.74
CA PRO A 353 8.54 12.77 11.01
C PRO A 353 10.01 12.45 10.72
N ASP A 354 10.63 11.53 11.47
CA ASP A 354 12.03 11.12 11.28
C ASP A 354 12.18 10.00 10.25
N SER A 355 11.09 9.34 9.85
CA SER A 355 11.06 8.47 8.68
C SER A 355 10.94 9.35 7.44
N ARG A 356 12.04 9.48 6.66
CA ARG A 356 12.09 10.55 5.65
C ARG A 356 12.89 10.23 4.40
N VAL A 357 12.53 10.92 3.34
CA VAL A 357 13.28 11.08 2.10
C VAL A 357 14.01 12.42 2.15
N SER A 358 15.30 12.41 1.86
CA SER A 358 16.12 13.63 1.69
C SER A 358 16.99 13.49 0.44
N LEU A 359 17.75 14.53 0.10
CA LEU A 359 18.73 14.47 -0.98
C LEU A 359 20.06 13.91 -0.47
N SER A 360 20.66 13.03 -1.26
CA SER A 360 22.00 12.49 -1.06
C SER A 360 23.06 13.40 -1.68
N THR A 361 24.30 13.23 -1.27
CA THR A 361 25.47 13.84 -1.94
C THR A 361 25.86 13.14 -3.24
N LYS A 362 25.36 11.91 -3.47
CA LYS A 362 25.57 11.17 -4.73
C LYS A 362 24.62 11.68 -5.82
N HIS A 363 25.08 11.69 -7.04
CA HIS A 363 24.35 12.20 -8.21
C HIS A 363 23.96 11.07 -9.18
N ASP A 364 22.88 11.28 -9.89
CA ASP A 364 22.44 10.42 -10.98
C ASP A 364 23.07 10.80 -12.33
N ALA A 365 22.73 10.09 -13.40
CA ALA A 365 23.25 10.34 -14.74
C ALA A 365 22.83 11.70 -15.33
N LEU A 366 21.83 12.37 -14.77
CA LEU A 366 21.44 13.74 -15.12
C LEU A 366 22.19 14.80 -14.29
N GLY A 367 23.10 14.38 -13.40
CA GLY A 367 23.82 15.27 -12.48
C GLY A 367 22.95 15.80 -11.34
N LEU A 368 21.84 15.13 -11.01
CA LEU A 368 20.96 15.54 -9.94
C LEU A 368 21.22 14.72 -8.68
N PRO A 369 21.18 15.31 -7.48
CA PRO A 369 21.23 14.57 -6.23
C PRO A 369 20.24 13.39 -6.19
N ARG A 370 20.74 12.21 -5.81
CA ARG A 370 19.90 11.03 -5.60
C ARG A 370 19.09 11.19 -4.32
N ILE A 371 18.10 10.31 -4.08
CA ILE A 371 17.43 10.26 -2.79
C ILE A 371 18.28 9.53 -1.75
N LYS A 372 18.09 9.92 -0.50
CA LYS A 372 18.49 9.19 0.69
C LYS A 372 17.22 8.89 1.48
N LEU A 373 16.90 7.61 1.64
CA LEU A 373 15.76 7.12 2.39
C LEU A 373 16.21 6.66 3.78
N ASP A 374 15.59 7.21 4.80
CA ASP A 374 15.72 6.77 6.18
C ASP A 374 14.33 6.30 6.67
N TRP A 375 14.01 5.03 6.40
CA TRP A 375 12.73 4.45 6.81
C TRP A 375 12.80 3.98 8.26
N ARG A 376 11.89 4.51 9.09
CA ARG A 376 11.84 4.22 10.53
C ARG A 376 10.44 3.86 10.98
N LEU A 377 10.35 2.80 11.78
CA LEU A 377 9.16 2.42 12.53
C LEU A 377 9.27 2.89 13.98
N THR A 378 8.14 2.88 14.68
CA THR A 378 8.03 3.26 16.10
C THR A 378 7.73 2.05 16.97
N GLU A 379 7.83 2.22 18.28
CA GLU A 379 7.42 1.21 19.25
C GLU A 379 5.93 0.87 19.13
N GLN A 380 5.09 1.84 18.79
CA GLN A 380 3.66 1.64 18.60
C GLN A 380 3.36 0.71 17.42
N ASP A 381 4.13 0.78 16.33
CA ASP A 381 4.02 -0.14 15.20
C ASP A 381 4.24 -1.59 15.68
N ARG A 382 5.30 -1.80 16.45
CA ARG A 382 5.68 -3.12 16.96
C ARG A 382 4.65 -3.68 17.94
N LEU A 383 4.24 -2.88 18.94
CA LEU A 383 3.23 -3.28 19.93
C LEU A 383 1.89 -3.62 19.27
N SER A 384 1.47 -2.82 18.29
CA SER A 384 0.23 -3.07 17.55
C SER A 384 0.29 -4.40 16.83
N PHE A 385 1.39 -4.69 16.12
CA PHE A 385 1.57 -5.95 15.41
C PHE A 385 1.42 -7.17 16.33
N TYR A 386 2.15 -7.21 17.45
CA TYR A 386 2.08 -8.35 18.37
C TYR A 386 0.72 -8.50 19.06
N THR A 387 0.08 -7.38 19.41
CA THR A 387 -1.27 -7.41 19.99
C THR A 387 -2.29 -7.98 19.01
N HIS A 388 -2.18 -7.62 17.72
CA HIS A 388 -3.04 -8.18 16.68
C HIS A 388 -2.76 -9.66 16.45
N LEU A 389 -1.50 -10.09 16.48
CA LEU A 389 -1.13 -11.49 16.31
C LEU A 389 -1.73 -12.37 17.42
N HIS A 390 -1.66 -11.92 18.67
CA HIS A 390 -2.32 -12.59 19.79
C HIS A 390 -3.84 -12.62 19.64
N SER A 391 -4.43 -11.51 19.20
CA SER A 391 -5.88 -11.44 18.98
C SER A 391 -6.35 -12.36 17.86
N LEU A 392 -5.53 -12.51 16.81
CA LEU A 392 -5.80 -13.45 15.72
C LEU A 392 -5.75 -14.91 16.21
N ALA A 393 -4.79 -15.24 17.11
CA ALA A 393 -4.71 -16.57 17.72
C ALA A 393 -5.94 -16.90 18.56
N LEU A 394 -6.42 -15.93 19.34
CA LEU A 394 -7.65 -16.08 20.13
C LEU A 394 -8.88 -16.24 19.24
N GLU A 395 -8.97 -15.47 18.16
CA GLU A 395 -10.06 -15.57 17.18
C GLU A 395 -10.10 -16.95 16.54
N PHE A 396 -8.98 -17.46 16.04
CA PHE A 396 -8.91 -18.80 15.41
C PHE A 396 -9.26 -19.90 16.41
N GLY A 397 -8.82 -19.77 17.67
CA GLY A 397 -9.19 -20.70 18.74
C GLY A 397 -10.69 -20.69 19.02
N ALA A 398 -11.29 -19.50 19.16
CA ALA A 398 -12.72 -19.35 19.44
C ALA A 398 -13.61 -19.81 18.28
N LEU A 399 -13.17 -19.61 17.03
CA LEU A 399 -13.85 -20.13 15.84
C LEU A 399 -13.69 -21.64 15.65
N GLY A 400 -12.81 -22.30 16.38
CA GLY A 400 -12.52 -23.72 16.22
C GLY A 400 -11.90 -24.09 14.87
N ILE A 401 -11.34 -23.12 14.12
CA ILE A 401 -10.83 -23.35 12.76
C ILE A 401 -9.36 -23.83 12.75
N GLY A 402 -8.61 -23.58 13.82
CA GLY A 402 -7.21 -24.01 13.91
C GLY A 402 -6.49 -23.49 15.14
N ARG A 403 -5.18 -23.70 15.16
CA ARG A 403 -4.27 -23.19 16.19
C ARG A 403 -3.17 -22.40 15.55
N LEU A 404 -2.97 -21.16 16.03
CA LEU A 404 -1.89 -20.30 15.58
C LEU A 404 -0.61 -20.59 16.36
N ARG A 405 0.48 -20.81 15.64
CA ARG A 405 1.83 -20.85 16.17
C ARG A 405 2.51 -19.53 15.83
N VAL A 406 2.91 -18.79 16.86
CA VAL A 406 3.77 -17.61 16.72
C VAL A 406 5.22 -18.08 16.65
N MET A 407 5.95 -17.67 15.62
CA MET A 407 7.30 -18.16 15.31
C MET A 407 8.40 -17.16 15.70
N VAL A 408 8.01 -16.01 16.23
CA VAL A 408 8.95 -14.98 16.67
C VAL A 408 9.42 -15.31 18.09
N ALA A 409 10.74 -15.43 18.27
CA ALA A 409 11.34 -15.84 19.54
C ALA A 409 11.26 -14.75 20.61
N ASP A 410 11.42 -13.48 20.24
CA ASP A 410 11.37 -12.33 21.15
C ASP A 410 10.47 -11.23 20.58
N GLN A 411 9.47 -10.82 21.36
CA GLN A 411 8.53 -9.77 20.94
C GLN A 411 9.14 -8.35 20.99
N ARG A 412 10.37 -8.20 21.47
CA ARG A 412 11.14 -6.95 21.41
C ARG A 412 11.75 -6.73 20.03
N ASP A 413 11.84 -7.79 19.22
CA ASP A 413 12.39 -7.75 17.87
C ASP A 413 11.28 -7.67 16.83
N TRP A 414 11.62 -7.20 15.64
CA TRP A 414 10.76 -7.32 14.48
C TRP A 414 10.89 -8.72 13.84
N PRO A 415 9.78 -9.32 13.40
CA PRO A 415 9.85 -10.55 12.60
C PRO A 415 10.69 -10.34 11.34
N GLN A 416 11.46 -11.32 10.95
CA GLN A 416 12.27 -11.28 9.73
C GLN A 416 11.77 -12.28 8.70
N PRO A 417 11.83 -11.95 7.39
CA PRO A 417 12.22 -10.63 6.87
C PRO A 417 11.16 -9.56 7.11
N LEU A 418 11.61 -8.36 7.49
CA LEU A 418 10.79 -7.16 7.52
C LEU A 418 11.01 -6.39 6.21
N GLY A 419 9.96 -6.04 5.51
CA GLY A 419 10.02 -5.28 4.27
C GLY A 419 8.80 -4.39 4.12
N GLY A 420 8.68 -3.73 2.96
CA GLY A 420 7.53 -2.90 2.60
C GLY A 420 6.71 -3.48 1.45
N GLY A 421 5.48 -3.00 1.30
CA GLY A 421 4.56 -3.37 0.23
C GLY A 421 4.75 -2.60 -1.09
N SER A 422 5.80 -1.78 -1.20
CA SER A 422 5.98 -0.78 -2.28
C SER A 422 4.88 0.30 -2.27
N HIS A 423 4.41 0.66 -1.07
CA HIS A 423 3.34 1.62 -0.82
C HIS A 423 3.90 2.93 -0.25
N HIS A 424 4.60 3.70 -1.07
CA HIS A 424 5.25 4.95 -0.66
C HIS A 424 4.24 6.05 -0.35
N MET A 425 4.08 6.42 0.92
CA MET A 425 3.07 7.37 1.38
C MET A 425 3.69 8.50 2.23
N GLY A 426 2.95 9.60 2.41
CA GLY A 426 3.17 10.61 3.44
C GLY A 426 4.21 11.68 3.14
N THR A 427 5.10 11.52 2.15
CA THR A 427 6.25 12.40 1.90
C THR A 427 5.90 13.83 1.45
N THR A 428 4.66 14.07 1.09
CA THR A 428 4.06 15.40 0.82
C THR A 428 2.70 15.49 1.48
N ARG A 429 2.64 15.04 2.75
CA ARG A 429 1.39 14.84 3.49
C ARG A 429 0.45 16.03 3.45
N MET A 430 -0.83 15.74 3.52
CA MET A 430 -1.93 16.69 3.50
C MET A 430 -2.25 17.22 4.90
N SER A 431 -2.50 18.53 5.01
CA SER A 431 -3.09 19.17 6.19
C SER A 431 -3.62 20.53 5.79
N ASP A 432 -4.73 21.00 6.39
CA ASP A 432 -5.20 22.38 6.20
C ASP A 432 -4.26 23.40 6.88
N ASN A 433 -3.44 22.96 7.84
CA ASN A 433 -2.42 23.79 8.46
C ASN A 433 -1.07 23.62 7.75
N PRO A 434 -0.50 24.67 7.14
CA PRO A 434 0.77 24.58 6.41
C PRO A 434 1.99 24.23 7.30
N SER A 435 1.90 24.40 8.62
CA SER A 435 2.93 23.93 9.55
C SER A 435 2.88 22.42 9.81
N HIS A 436 1.83 21.73 9.36
CA HIS A 436 1.61 20.29 9.55
C HIS A 436 1.52 19.50 8.23
N GLY A 437 1.48 20.16 7.09
CA GLY A 437 1.40 19.51 5.78
C GLY A 437 2.08 20.29 4.67
N VAL A 438 2.39 19.57 3.58
CA VAL A 438 2.97 20.13 2.36
C VAL A 438 1.87 20.60 1.41
N VAL A 439 0.73 19.89 1.40
CA VAL A 439 -0.44 20.22 0.59
C VAL A 439 -1.68 20.43 1.45
N ASP A 440 -2.62 21.23 0.95
CA ASP A 440 -3.94 21.42 1.55
C ASP A 440 -4.89 20.23 1.23
N ARG A 441 -6.14 20.28 1.71
CA ARG A 441 -7.15 19.24 1.45
C ARG A 441 -7.49 19.03 -0.03
N ASN A 442 -7.16 19.99 -0.89
CA ASN A 442 -7.36 19.92 -2.34
C ASN A 442 -6.08 19.45 -3.06
N CYS A 443 -5.10 18.92 -2.32
CA CYS A 443 -3.80 18.51 -2.85
C CYS A 443 -2.95 19.65 -3.44
N LYS A 444 -3.28 20.93 -3.18
CA LYS A 444 -2.51 22.07 -3.63
C LYS A 444 -1.34 22.31 -2.67
N VAL A 445 -0.13 22.51 -3.20
CA VAL A 445 1.06 22.85 -2.41
C VAL A 445 0.84 24.20 -1.71
N HIS A 446 1.03 24.22 -0.39
CA HIS A 446 0.88 25.48 0.38
C HIS A 446 1.77 26.58 -0.17
N ALA A 447 1.23 27.79 -0.25
CA ALA A 447 1.87 28.99 -0.79
C ALA A 447 2.27 28.91 -2.29
N VAL A 448 1.79 27.92 -3.07
CA VAL A 448 2.02 27.85 -4.52
C VAL A 448 0.69 27.68 -5.25
N ASP A 449 0.24 28.73 -5.95
CA ASP A 449 -1.14 28.83 -6.44
C ASP A 449 -1.53 27.82 -7.52
N ASN A 450 -0.58 27.33 -8.30
CA ASN A 450 -0.83 26.49 -9.48
C ASN A 450 -0.08 25.15 -9.46
N LEU A 451 0.38 24.69 -8.27
CA LEU A 451 1.06 23.41 -8.11
C LEU A 451 0.26 22.46 -7.21
N TYR A 452 0.00 21.28 -7.71
CA TYR A 452 -0.73 20.21 -7.02
C TYR A 452 0.11 18.94 -6.94
N VAL A 453 -0.19 18.07 -5.99
CA VAL A 453 0.44 16.75 -5.87
C VAL A 453 -0.64 15.68 -5.89
N ALA A 454 -0.51 14.69 -6.77
CA ALA A 454 -1.40 13.54 -6.86
C ALA A 454 -0.67 12.24 -6.51
N GLY A 455 -1.36 11.36 -5.79
CA GLY A 455 -0.85 10.07 -5.37
C GLY A 455 -0.74 9.92 -3.85
N SER A 456 -0.31 8.75 -3.40
CA SER A 456 -0.27 8.40 -1.98
C SER A 456 0.72 9.21 -1.13
N SER A 457 1.62 9.97 -1.75
CA SER A 457 2.52 10.87 -1.00
C SER A 457 1.78 11.91 -0.16
N VAL A 458 0.51 12.24 -0.50
CA VAL A 458 -0.30 13.21 0.24
C VAL A 458 -1.01 12.60 1.46
N PHE A 459 -0.99 11.29 1.66
CA PHE A 459 -1.71 10.63 2.75
C PHE A 459 -1.14 11.02 4.12
N PRO A 460 -1.96 11.56 5.04
CA PRO A 460 -1.52 11.87 6.41
C PRO A 460 -1.31 10.62 7.27
N THR A 461 -2.11 9.57 7.02
CA THR A 461 -2.01 8.25 7.63
C THR A 461 -2.03 7.19 6.54
N SER A 462 -1.29 6.11 6.74
CA SER A 462 -1.21 5.04 5.75
C SER A 462 -2.47 4.18 5.70
N GLY A 463 -3.18 4.03 6.84
CA GLY A 463 -4.14 2.96 7.00
C GLY A 463 -3.48 1.60 6.74
N VAL A 464 -4.27 0.59 6.39
CA VAL A 464 -3.72 -0.74 6.07
C VAL A 464 -4.10 -1.22 4.66
N SER A 465 -4.97 -0.50 3.99
CA SER A 465 -5.39 -0.83 2.61
C SER A 465 -4.34 -0.35 1.60
N ASN A 466 -4.09 -1.18 0.58
CA ASN A 466 -3.20 -0.76 -0.51
C ASN A 466 -3.69 0.57 -1.10
N PRO A 467 -2.83 1.58 -1.29
CA PRO A 467 -3.25 2.95 -1.57
C PRO A 467 -3.87 3.15 -2.96
N THR A 468 -3.68 2.21 -3.89
CA THR A 468 -4.02 2.38 -5.31
C THR A 468 -5.49 2.71 -5.58
N LEU A 469 -6.42 2.13 -4.82
CA LEU A 469 -7.85 2.43 -5.01
C LEU A 469 -8.23 3.83 -4.48
N THR A 470 -7.50 4.34 -3.49
CA THR A 470 -7.79 5.64 -2.84
C THR A 470 -7.09 6.81 -3.53
N LEU A 471 -5.91 6.59 -4.15
CA LEU A 471 -5.16 7.64 -4.83
C LEU A 471 -5.77 8.02 -6.18
#